data_04b23a81f00a4c124187a619c01400ac
#
_entry.id   04b23a81f00a4c124187a619c01400ac
#
_cell.length_a   1.000
_cell.length_b   1.000
_cell.length_c   1.000
_cell.angle_alpha   90.00
_cell.angle_beta   90.00
_cell.angle_gamma   90.00
#
_symmetry.space_group_name_H-M   'P 1'
#
loop_
_entity.id
_entity.type
_entity.pdbx_description
1 polymer ?
#
loop_
_entity_poly.entity_id
_entity_poly.type
_entity_poly.pdbx_seq_one_letter_code
_entity_poly.pdbx_strand_id
1 'polypeptide(L)'
;LSIYSKHMIDDIRYLLVFARIVETGSVSGAAAALQLSAATVSSHLSKLELSMGTALLYRNTRKLSLTPAGAKLYTSAQAMQQLYANEVLAFKHEHQAAEQHLRIGLPSVLIHHAAFHARLSDFIRQHPQAQIELFYSDERSDLLDEHLDVVLRIGALPDSGYKARHLFSLERVLVAHPSLLAQSDMPTKPLQLAAYPWIALHMLPQQRVFQHTSSQERVSVNFKAALQVDNVSAAYQLARSGLGLYTPPRFMCEPALAQGELVAL
;
A
#
# COMPACT_ATOMS: atom_id res chain seq x y z
N LEU A 1 -29.12 19.13 13.02
CA LEU A 1 -28.50 18.57 11.78
C LEU A 1 -29.51 18.24 10.66
N SER A 2 -30.72 18.78 10.71
CA SER A 2 -31.80 18.50 9.75
C SER A 2 -32.10 19.67 8.79
N ILE A 3 -31.11 20.52 8.48
CA ILE A 3 -31.31 21.68 7.57
C ILE A 3 -30.98 21.31 6.10
N TYR A 4 -30.33 20.17 5.89
CA TYR A 4 -30.02 19.70 4.52
C TYR A 4 -31.10 18.74 4.02
N SER A 5 -32.26 19.33 3.65
CA SER A 5 -33.37 18.58 3.12
C SER A 5 -33.13 18.20 1.64
N LYS A 6 -33.89 17.21 1.16
CA LYS A 6 -33.94 16.85 -0.27
C LYS A 6 -34.12 18.07 -1.19
N HIS A 7 -34.82 19.11 -0.71
CA HIS A 7 -35.04 20.37 -1.43
C HIS A 7 -33.73 21.10 -1.76
N MET A 8 -32.76 21.15 -0.85
CA MET A 8 -31.47 21.83 -1.11
C MET A 8 -30.65 21.14 -2.22
N ILE A 9 -30.67 19.83 -2.29
CA ILE A 9 -29.95 19.08 -3.34
C ILE A 9 -30.59 19.35 -4.70
N ASP A 10 -31.91 19.38 -4.75
CA ASP A 10 -32.64 19.70 -5.96
C ASP A 10 -32.40 21.17 -6.37
N ASP A 11 -32.38 22.10 -5.44
CA ASP A 11 -32.10 23.52 -5.70
C ASP A 11 -30.70 23.72 -6.29
N ILE A 12 -29.70 23.04 -5.81
CA ILE A 12 -28.31 23.05 -6.35
C ILE A 12 -28.32 22.57 -7.80
N ARG A 13 -29.03 21.48 -8.10
CA ARG A 13 -29.14 20.94 -9.45
C ARG A 13 -29.83 21.96 -10.38
N TYR A 14 -30.95 22.57 -9.93
CA TYR A 14 -31.67 23.56 -10.72
C TYR A 14 -30.84 24.81 -10.94
N LEU A 15 -30.05 25.24 -9.94
CA LEU A 15 -29.13 26.37 -10.04
C LEU A 15 -28.06 26.14 -11.11
N LEU A 16 -27.46 24.95 -11.16
CA LEU A 16 -26.45 24.61 -12.17
C LEU A 16 -27.05 24.51 -13.58
N VAL A 17 -28.27 23.99 -13.69
CA VAL A 17 -29.01 24.00 -14.98
C VAL A 17 -29.31 25.43 -15.44
N PHE A 18 -29.74 26.30 -14.53
CA PHE A 18 -29.93 27.71 -14.82
C PHE A 18 -28.64 28.39 -15.31
N ALA A 19 -27.52 28.14 -14.63
CA ALA A 19 -26.21 28.65 -15.06
C ALA A 19 -25.90 28.21 -16.50
N ARG A 20 -26.14 26.95 -16.84
CA ARG A 20 -25.90 26.43 -18.18
C ARG A 20 -26.82 27.06 -19.23
N ILE A 21 -28.07 27.39 -18.88
CA ILE A 21 -28.98 28.16 -19.78
C ILE A 21 -28.40 29.54 -20.10
N VAL A 22 -27.85 30.22 -19.08
CA VAL A 22 -27.23 31.54 -19.25
C VAL A 22 -25.99 31.46 -20.13
N GLU A 23 -25.12 30.51 -19.88
CA GLU A 23 -23.86 30.29 -20.62
C GLU A 23 -24.10 29.96 -22.11
N THR A 24 -25.09 29.12 -22.39
CA THR A 24 -25.40 28.68 -23.76
C THR A 24 -26.39 29.64 -24.49
N GLY A 25 -26.93 30.61 -23.77
CA GLY A 25 -27.84 31.58 -24.30
C GLY A 25 -29.23 31.04 -24.68
N SER A 26 -29.54 29.76 -24.38
CA SER A 26 -30.84 29.16 -24.69
C SER A 26 -31.11 27.89 -23.88
N VAL A 27 -32.40 27.57 -23.68
CA VAL A 27 -32.86 26.31 -23.09
C VAL A 27 -32.43 25.11 -23.94
N SER A 28 -32.51 25.22 -25.27
CA SER A 28 -32.09 24.14 -26.17
C SER A 28 -30.59 23.92 -26.17
N GLY A 29 -29.78 24.98 -26.08
CA GLY A 29 -28.32 24.88 -25.93
C GLY A 29 -27.91 24.21 -24.62
N ALA A 30 -28.57 24.59 -23.51
CA ALA A 30 -28.35 23.95 -22.22
C ALA A 30 -28.77 22.47 -22.23
N ALA A 31 -29.89 22.14 -22.87
CA ALA A 31 -30.37 20.76 -23.00
C ALA A 31 -29.36 19.89 -23.75
N ALA A 32 -28.82 20.38 -24.86
CA ALA A 32 -27.76 19.68 -25.61
C ALA A 32 -26.49 19.51 -24.78
N ALA A 33 -26.02 20.57 -24.11
CA ALA A 33 -24.78 20.55 -23.29
C ALA A 33 -24.89 19.63 -22.07
N LEU A 34 -26.08 19.49 -21.49
CA LEU A 34 -26.34 18.65 -20.30
C LEU A 34 -26.88 17.26 -20.66
N GLN A 35 -27.06 16.93 -21.92
CA GLN A 35 -27.66 15.67 -22.40
C GLN A 35 -29.07 15.43 -21.78
N LEU A 36 -29.85 16.49 -21.65
CA LEU A 36 -31.20 16.46 -21.12
C LEU A 36 -32.23 16.86 -22.22
N SER A 37 -33.51 16.60 -21.97
CA SER A 37 -34.57 17.14 -22.83
C SER A 37 -34.79 18.62 -22.54
N ALA A 38 -35.17 19.40 -23.56
CA ALA A 38 -35.53 20.81 -23.37
C ALA A 38 -36.70 20.99 -22.36
N ALA A 39 -37.61 20.03 -22.32
CA ALA A 39 -38.72 20.02 -21.35
C ALA A 39 -38.18 19.85 -19.90
N THR A 40 -37.19 18.99 -19.70
CA THR A 40 -36.53 18.80 -18.39
C THR A 40 -35.82 20.07 -17.94
N VAL A 41 -35.03 20.68 -18.82
CA VAL A 41 -34.31 21.93 -18.54
C VAL A 41 -35.29 23.05 -18.19
N SER A 42 -36.37 23.18 -18.97
CA SER A 42 -37.42 24.17 -18.70
C SER A 42 -38.15 23.94 -17.36
N SER A 43 -38.42 22.68 -17.04
CA SER A 43 -38.99 22.29 -15.74
C SER A 43 -38.06 22.62 -14.56
N HIS A 44 -36.76 22.39 -14.71
CA HIS A 44 -35.79 22.75 -13.67
C HIS A 44 -35.68 24.25 -13.44
N LEU A 45 -35.68 25.03 -14.52
CA LEU A 45 -35.75 26.51 -14.43
C LEU A 45 -37.03 26.99 -13.69
N SER A 46 -38.18 26.46 -14.08
CA SER A 46 -39.45 26.83 -13.45
C SER A 46 -39.49 26.48 -11.95
N LYS A 47 -38.93 25.32 -11.57
CA LYS A 47 -38.85 24.92 -10.17
C LYS A 47 -37.89 25.82 -9.37
N LEU A 48 -36.78 26.23 -9.98
CA LEU A 48 -35.87 27.19 -9.35
C LEU A 48 -36.53 28.55 -9.15
N GLU A 49 -37.21 29.10 -10.18
CA GLU A 49 -37.93 30.37 -10.09
C GLU A 49 -39.03 30.31 -9.02
N LEU A 50 -39.74 29.18 -8.92
CA LEU A 50 -40.74 28.95 -7.87
C LEU A 50 -40.10 28.91 -6.47
N SER A 51 -38.98 28.19 -6.30
CA SER A 51 -38.25 28.13 -5.05
C SER A 51 -37.69 29.49 -4.61
N MET A 52 -37.23 30.30 -5.58
CA MET A 52 -36.72 31.65 -5.33
C MET A 52 -37.84 32.72 -5.21
N GLY A 53 -39.08 32.39 -5.55
CA GLY A 53 -40.22 33.31 -5.52
C GLY A 53 -40.14 34.44 -6.53
N THR A 54 -39.28 34.35 -7.54
CA THR A 54 -39.08 35.41 -8.55
C THR A 54 -38.59 34.83 -9.88
N ALA A 55 -38.92 35.55 -10.97
CA ALA A 55 -38.38 35.21 -12.29
C ALA A 55 -36.87 35.54 -12.36
N LEU A 56 -36.11 34.65 -12.93
CA LEU A 56 -34.67 34.80 -13.12
C LEU A 56 -34.30 35.23 -14.54
N LEU A 57 -35.19 34.94 -15.50
CA LEU A 57 -35.03 35.30 -16.89
C LEU A 57 -36.21 36.13 -17.36
N TYR A 58 -35.94 37.13 -18.21
CA TYR A 58 -37.01 37.85 -18.93
C TYR A 58 -37.62 36.96 -20.01
N ARG A 59 -38.93 36.87 -20.05
CA ARG A 59 -39.68 36.12 -21.08
C ARG A 59 -39.75 36.92 -22.37
N ASN A 60 -38.66 37.02 -23.10
CA ASN A 60 -38.67 37.61 -24.43
C ASN A 60 -38.21 36.57 -25.46
N THR A 61 -38.99 36.38 -26.51
CA THR A 61 -38.81 35.33 -27.51
C THR A 61 -37.60 35.52 -28.42
N ARG A 62 -36.94 36.70 -28.40
CA ARG A 62 -35.86 37.01 -29.34
C ARG A 62 -34.45 36.95 -28.72
N LYS A 63 -34.33 37.11 -27.41
CA LYS A 63 -33.01 37.04 -26.72
C LYS A 63 -33.22 36.68 -25.25
N LEU A 64 -32.42 35.73 -24.78
CA LEU A 64 -32.36 35.40 -23.35
C LEU A 64 -31.66 36.53 -22.61
N SER A 65 -32.29 37.08 -21.57
CA SER A 65 -31.70 38.09 -20.71
C SER A 65 -32.03 37.82 -19.23
N LEU A 66 -31.09 38.15 -18.36
CA LEU A 66 -31.24 37.98 -16.93
C LEU A 66 -32.04 39.11 -16.29
N THR A 67 -32.85 38.75 -15.31
CA THR A 67 -33.40 39.74 -14.37
C THR A 67 -32.28 40.15 -13.37
N PRO A 68 -32.41 41.23 -12.59
CA PRO A 68 -31.46 41.58 -11.52
C PRO A 68 -31.29 40.45 -10.51
N ALA A 69 -32.36 39.72 -10.18
CA ALA A 69 -32.29 38.52 -9.32
C ALA A 69 -31.54 37.37 -10.01
N GLY A 70 -31.80 37.16 -11.31
CA GLY A 70 -31.08 36.18 -12.11
C GLY A 70 -29.60 36.46 -12.22
N ALA A 71 -29.20 37.74 -12.41
CA ALA A 71 -27.78 38.12 -12.45
C ALA A 71 -27.06 37.81 -11.13
N LYS A 72 -27.67 38.16 -10.00
CA LYS A 72 -27.13 37.86 -8.68
C LYS A 72 -26.98 36.35 -8.44
N LEU A 73 -28.01 35.59 -8.78
CA LEU A 73 -28.00 34.13 -8.59
C LEU A 73 -27.01 33.44 -9.53
N TYR A 74 -26.83 33.96 -10.76
CA TYR A 74 -25.85 33.46 -11.71
C TYR A 74 -24.39 33.60 -11.17
N THR A 75 -24.07 34.74 -10.54
CA THR A 75 -22.77 34.93 -9.86
C THR A 75 -22.53 33.86 -8.77
N SER A 76 -23.55 33.54 -7.99
CA SER A 76 -23.47 32.47 -6.99
C SER A 76 -23.27 31.09 -7.63
N ALA A 77 -23.94 30.80 -8.74
CA ALA A 77 -23.77 29.56 -9.48
C ALA A 77 -22.36 29.42 -10.06
N GLN A 78 -21.80 30.50 -10.59
CA GLN A 78 -20.40 30.52 -11.07
C GLN A 78 -19.41 30.24 -9.94
N ALA A 79 -19.60 30.84 -8.76
CA ALA A 79 -18.75 30.58 -7.60
C ALA A 79 -18.81 29.11 -7.15
N MET A 80 -19.98 28.49 -7.19
CA MET A 80 -20.14 27.06 -6.89
C MET A 80 -19.45 26.16 -7.93
N GLN A 81 -19.57 26.49 -9.22
CA GLN A 81 -18.87 25.76 -10.29
C GLN A 81 -17.35 25.85 -10.13
N GLN A 82 -16.85 27.05 -9.80
CA GLN A 82 -15.42 27.27 -9.58
C GLN A 82 -14.91 26.49 -8.35
N LEU A 83 -15.66 26.51 -7.25
CA LEU A 83 -15.34 25.71 -6.06
C LEU A 83 -15.28 24.22 -6.39
N TYR A 84 -16.27 23.71 -7.12
CA TYR A 84 -16.28 22.32 -7.55
C TYR A 84 -15.07 21.98 -8.43
N ALA A 85 -14.73 22.87 -9.41
CA ALA A 85 -13.58 22.66 -10.28
C ALA A 85 -12.26 22.67 -9.48
N ASN A 86 -12.08 23.61 -8.57
CA ASN A 86 -10.85 23.76 -7.82
C ASN A 86 -10.66 22.64 -6.79
N GLU A 87 -11.69 22.31 -6.02
CA GLU A 87 -11.56 21.41 -4.88
C GLU A 87 -11.84 19.94 -5.26
N VAL A 88 -12.96 19.69 -5.93
CA VAL A 88 -13.37 18.30 -6.22
C VAL A 88 -12.57 17.68 -7.37
N LEU A 89 -12.25 18.47 -8.41
CA LEU A 89 -11.42 17.97 -9.50
C LEU A 89 -9.95 17.87 -9.08
N ALA A 90 -9.44 18.82 -8.29
CA ALA A 90 -8.10 18.73 -7.69
C ALA A 90 -7.97 17.48 -6.83
N PHE A 91 -8.94 17.22 -5.95
CA PHE A 91 -8.97 16.00 -5.13
C PHE A 91 -8.93 14.72 -5.99
N LYS A 92 -9.68 14.69 -7.11
CA LYS A 92 -9.63 13.54 -8.03
C LYS A 92 -8.26 13.37 -8.69
N HIS A 93 -7.60 14.45 -9.06
CA HIS A 93 -6.25 14.40 -9.63
C HIS A 93 -5.21 13.98 -8.60
N GLU A 94 -5.29 14.48 -7.38
CA GLU A 94 -4.42 14.07 -6.27
C GLU A 94 -4.63 12.58 -5.94
N HIS A 95 -5.88 12.11 -5.94
CA HIS A 95 -6.19 10.71 -5.68
C HIS A 95 -5.68 9.77 -6.79
N GLN A 96 -5.77 10.20 -8.05
CA GLN A 96 -5.17 9.47 -9.18
C GLN A 96 -3.63 9.46 -9.13
N ALA A 97 -3.01 10.52 -8.62
CA ALA A 97 -1.57 10.55 -8.38
C ALA A 97 -1.17 9.66 -7.18
N ALA A 98 -2.00 9.61 -6.14
CA ALA A 98 -1.80 8.72 -4.99
C ALA A 98 -1.95 7.23 -5.38
N GLU A 99 -2.78 6.89 -6.38
CA GLU A 99 -2.89 5.53 -6.93
C GLU A 99 -1.59 5.04 -7.61
N GLN A 100 -0.64 5.94 -7.88
CA GLN A 100 0.67 5.58 -8.42
C GLN A 100 1.76 5.44 -7.34
N HIS A 101 1.41 5.68 -6.08
CA HIS A 101 2.30 5.57 -4.94
C HIS A 101 2.10 4.23 -4.25
N LEU A 102 3.17 3.44 -4.13
CA LEU A 102 3.13 2.10 -3.57
C LEU A 102 4.14 1.98 -2.41
N ARG A 103 3.63 1.75 -1.22
CA ARG A 103 4.41 1.59 0.01
C ARG A 103 4.50 0.12 0.37
N ILE A 104 5.71 -0.45 0.31
CA ILE A 104 5.93 -1.89 0.49
C ILE A 104 6.81 -2.15 1.71
N GLY A 105 6.29 -2.90 2.67
CA GLY A 105 7.06 -3.46 3.78
C GLY A 105 7.76 -4.76 3.37
N LEU A 106 9.04 -4.86 3.64
CA LEU A 106 9.89 -5.97 3.23
C LEU A 106 10.71 -6.51 4.40
N PRO A 107 10.89 -7.83 4.53
CA PRO A 107 11.86 -8.37 5.47
C PRO A 107 13.29 -8.03 5.00
N SER A 108 14.18 -7.68 5.95
CA SER A 108 15.53 -7.20 5.65
C SER A 108 16.37 -8.21 4.85
N VAL A 109 16.06 -9.48 4.97
CA VAL A 109 16.75 -10.55 4.22
C VAL A 109 16.65 -10.39 2.70
N LEU A 110 15.61 -9.75 2.19
CA LEU A 110 15.45 -9.51 0.76
C LEU A 110 16.47 -8.53 0.18
N ILE A 111 17.19 -7.78 1.02
CA ILE A 111 18.35 -6.96 0.59
C ILE A 111 19.41 -7.85 -0.11
N HIS A 112 19.52 -9.12 0.27
CA HIS A 112 20.47 -10.06 -0.29
C HIS A 112 19.90 -10.93 -1.42
N HIS A 113 18.64 -10.73 -1.82
CA HIS A 113 17.96 -11.61 -2.78
C HIS A 113 18.01 -11.02 -4.20
N ALA A 114 19.02 -11.42 -4.98
CA ALA A 114 19.28 -10.88 -6.33
C ALA A 114 18.06 -11.00 -7.28
N ALA A 115 17.36 -12.14 -7.27
CA ALA A 115 16.18 -12.34 -8.12
C ALA A 115 15.02 -11.42 -7.73
N PHE A 116 14.87 -11.07 -6.45
CA PHE A 116 13.89 -10.06 -6.02
C PHE A 116 14.22 -8.69 -6.61
N HIS A 117 15.48 -8.26 -6.51
CA HIS A 117 15.92 -6.97 -7.05
C HIS A 117 15.77 -6.91 -8.58
N ALA A 118 16.07 -7.99 -9.29
CA ALA A 118 15.86 -8.05 -10.73
C ALA A 118 14.39 -7.85 -11.09
N ARG A 119 13.46 -8.54 -10.39
CA ARG A 119 12.01 -8.40 -10.62
C ARG A 119 11.48 -7.02 -10.25
N LEU A 120 11.97 -6.43 -9.15
CA LEU A 120 11.63 -5.07 -8.77
C LEU A 120 12.09 -4.06 -9.82
N SER A 121 13.32 -4.23 -10.35
CA SER A 121 13.84 -3.39 -11.42
C SER A 121 13.02 -3.51 -12.71
N ASP A 122 12.57 -4.72 -13.07
CA ASP A 122 11.69 -4.93 -14.21
C ASP A 122 10.35 -4.23 -14.02
N PHE A 123 9.78 -4.33 -12.82
CA PHE A 123 8.53 -3.67 -12.47
C PHE A 123 8.65 -2.14 -12.59
N ILE A 124 9.70 -1.54 -12.02
CA ILE A 124 9.93 -0.10 -12.09
C ILE A 124 10.08 0.37 -13.56
N ARG A 125 10.78 -0.40 -14.39
CA ARG A 125 10.93 -0.08 -15.82
C ARG A 125 9.60 -0.13 -16.58
N GLN A 126 8.72 -1.05 -16.22
CA GLN A 126 7.39 -1.20 -16.85
C GLN A 126 6.39 -0.13 -16.36
N HIS A 127 6.61 0.42 -15.18
CA HIS A 127 5.73 1.40 -14.54
C HIS A 127 6.49 2.68 -14.16
N PRO A 128 6.98 3.47 -15.15
CA PRO A 128 7.86 4.62 -14.88
C PRO A 128 7.18 5.76 -14.13
N GLN A 129 5.86 5.76 -14.04
CA GLN A 129 5.08 6.73 -13.26
C GLN A 129 4.86 6.30 -11.81
N ALA A 130 5.13 5.03 -11.47
CA ALA A 130 4.92 4.54 -10.12
C ALA A 130 5.98 5.08 -9.15
N GLN A 131 5.53 5.66 -8.06
CA GLN A 131 6.39 6.05 -6.94
C GLN A 131 6.39 4.90 -5.94
N ILE A 132 7.55 4.31 -5.68
CA ILE A 132 7.68 3.14 -4.83
C ILE A 132 8.53 3.49 -3.61
N GLU A 133 7.98 3.28 -2.42
CA GLU A 133 8.71 3.36 -1.16
C GLU A 133 8.89 1.94 -0.60
N LEU A 134 10.11 1.60 -0.23
CA LEU A 134 10.47 0.30 0.33
C LEU A 134 10.92 0.45 1.78
N PHE A 135 10.22 -0.24 2.67
CA PHE A 135 10.51 -0.23 4.11
C PHE A 135 11.05 -1.61 4.51
N TYR A 136 12.34 -1.69 4.81
CA TYR A 136 12.96 -2.92 5.26
C TYR A 136 12.91 -3.02 6.79
N SER A 137 12.18 -4.01 7.31
CA SER A 137 12.08 -4.27 8.73
C SER A 137 11.90 -5.77 9.00
N ASP A 138 12.56 -6.28 10.03
CA ASP A 138 12.38 -7.65 10.52
C ASP A 138 11.36 -7.71 11.68
N GLU A 139 10.92 -6.57 12.17
CA GLU A 139 9.85 -6.47 13.15
C GLU A 139 8.47 -6.73 12.54
N ARG A 140 7.51 -7.09 13.38
CA ARG A 140 6.13 -7.26 12.97
C ARG A 140 5.44 -5.89 12.94
N SER A 141 5.54 -5.22 11.80
CA SER A 141 4.78 -3.99 11.57
C SER A 141 3.32 -4.30 11.26
N ASP A 142 2.40 -3.48 11.75
CA ASP A 142 1.01 -3.50 11.29
C ASP A 142 0.90 -2.68 9.99
N LEU A 143 0.20 -3.26 9.00
CA LEU A 143 -0.04 -2.60 7.71
C LEU A 143 -0.73 -1.23 7.86
N LEU A 144 -1.69 -1.15 8.78
CA LEU A 144 -2.47 0.07 8.98
C LEU A 144 -1.69 1.14 9.73
N ASP A 145 -0.95 0.75 10.78
CA ASP A 145 -0.20 1.70 11.60
C ASP A 145 0.95 2.36 10.82
N GLU A 146 1.53 1.64 9.86
CA GLU A 146 2.62 2.14 9.01
C GLU A 146 2.16 2.64 7.64
N HIS A 147 0.86 2.64 7.36
CA HIS A 147 0.28 3.06 6.07
C HIS A 147 0.93 2.33 4.87
N LEU A 148 1.11 1.00 4.98
CA LEU A 148 1.68 0.16 3.94
C LEU A 148 0.57 -0.46 3.07
N ASP A 149 0.78 -0.47 1.76
CA ASP A 149 -0.16 -1.06 0.80
C ASP A 149 0.04 -2.57 0.68
N VAL A 150 1.29 -3.01 0.75
CA VAL A 150 1.69 -4.42 0.66
C VAL A 150 2.80 -4.72 1.65
N VAL A 151 2.74 -5.89 2.28
CA VAL A 151 3.85 -6.37 3.13
C VAL A 151 4.22 -7.80 2.73
N LEU A 152 5.50 -8.03 2.51
CA LEU A 152 6.06 -9.37 2.41
C LEU A 152 6.47 -9.83 3.81
N ARG A 153 6.07 -11.05 4.17
CA ARG A 153 6.38 -11.63 5.48
C ARG A 153 6.98 -13.02 5.33
N ILE A 154 7.87 -13.36 6.27
CA ILE A 154 8.47 -14.70 6.37
C ILE A 154 7.92 -15.38 7.62
N GLY A 155 7.43 -16.62 7.45
CA GLY A 155 6.90 -17.44 8.52
C GLY A 155 5.38 -17.53 8.53
N ALA A 156 4.85 -18.12 9.61
CA ALA A 156 3.42 -18.24 9.79
C ALA A 156 2.77 -16.88 10.04
N LEU A 157 1.68 -16.61 9.36
CA LEU A 157 0.88 -15.41 9.57
C LEU A 157 -0.20 -15.69 10.61
N PRO A 158 -0.40 -14.80 11.59
CA PRO A 158 -1.57 -14.88 12.46
C PRO A 158 -2.84 -14.67 11.63
N ASP A 159 -3.96 -15.19 12.13
CA ASP A 159 -5.27 -14.90 11.56
C ASP A 159 -5.56 -13.39 11.68
N SER A 160 -5.89 -12.77 10.55
CA SER A 160 -6.13 -11.33 10.46
C SER A 160 -7.14 -11.05 9.35
N GLY A 161 -7.74 -9.88 9.36
CA GLY A 161 -8.67 -9.45 8.29
C GLY A 161 -7.99 -9.20 6.93
N TYR A 162 -6.68 -9.38 6.81
CA TYR A 162 -5.95 -9.13 5.57
C TYR A 162 -5.97 -10.31 4.60
N LYS A 163 -5.91 -10.01 3.31
CA LYS A 163 -5.70 -11.04 2.28
C LYS A 163 -4.23 -11.42 2.21
N ALA A 164 -3.93 -12.70 2.37
CA ALA A 164 -2.58 -13.22 2.26
C ALA A 164 -2.45 -14.17 1.06
N ARG A 165 -1.29 -14.12 0.39
CA ARG A 165 -0.91 -15.03 -0.69
C ARG A 165 0.47 -15.60 -0.41
N HIS A 166 0.57 -16.93 -0.38
CA HIS A 166 1.86 -17.60 -0.33
C HIS A 166 2.60 -17.41 -1.66
N LEU A 167 3.84 -16.91 -1.60
CA LEU A 167 4.68 -16.65 -2.77
C LEU A 167 5.66 -17.79 -3.02
N PHE A 168 6.45 -18.15 -2.01
CA PHE A 168 7.45 -19.21 -2.07
C PHE A 168 7.87 -19.62 -0.66
N SER A 169 8.57 -20.76 -0.57
CA SER A 169 9.13 -21.24 0.67
C SER A 169 10.64 -20.96 0.73
N LEU A 170 11.13 -20.49 1.87
CA LEU A 170 12.55 -20.25 2.09
C LEU A 170 13.19 -21.45 2.78
N GLU A 171 14.15 -22.05 2.10
CA GLU A 171 15.03 -23.05 2.71
C GLU A 171 16.01 -22.34 3.65
N ARG A 172 16.15 -22.85 4.86
CA ARG A 172 17.15 -22.41 5.83
C ARG A 172 18.22 -23.45 5.99
N VAL A 173 19.46 -23.03 6.21
CA VAL A 173 20.59 -23.89 6.46
C VAL A 173 21.26 -23.49 7.77
N LEU A 174 21.65 -24.48 8.58
CA LEU A 174 22.48 -24.23 9.75
C LEU A 174 23.91 -23.99 9.30
N VAL A 175 24.51 -22.87 9.71
CA VAL A 175 25.86 -22.50 9.33
C VAL A 175 26.70 -22.19 10.56
N ALA A 176 27.99 -22.50 10.41
CA ALA A 176 29.04 -22.14 11.36
C ALA A 176 30.27 -21.62 10.62
N HIS A 177 31.02 -20.72 11.24
CA HIS A 177 32.38 -20.41 10.79
C HIS A 177 33.34 -21.56 11.18
N PRO A 178 34.32 -21.96 10.33
CA PRO A 178 35.26 -23.04 10.62
C PRO A 178 35.97 -22.90 11.96
N SER A 179 36.36 -21.70 12.36
CA SER A 179 37.03 -21.46 13.65
C SER A 179 36.19 -21.82 14.87
N LEU A 180 34.86 -21.72 14.76
CA LEU A 180 33.97 -22.13 15.84
C LEU A 180 33.96 -23.65 16.01
N LEU A 181 33.98 -24.38 14.90
CA LEU A 181 33.99 -25.84 14.89
C LEU A 181 35.34 -26.40 15.34
N ALA A 182 36.44 -25.70 15.07
CA ALA A 182 37.76 -26.09 15.48
C ALA A 182 38.00 -26.05 17.02
N GLN A 183 37.10 -25.39 17.75
CA GLN A 183 37.20 -25.26 19.22
C GLN A 183 36.47 -26.38 19.98
N SER A 184 35.73 -27.25 19.27
CA SER A 184 34.92 -28.31 19.86
C SER A 184 34.86 -29.51 18.93
N ASP A 185 34.49 -30.67 19.47
CA ASP A 185 34.25 -31.85 18.64
C ASP A 185 33.11 -31.59 17.65
N MET A 186 33.29 -32.04 16.42
CA MET A 186 32.28 -31.87 15.36
C MET A 186 30.96 -32.53 15.79
N PRO A 187 29.83 -31.83 15.76
CA PRO A 187 28.56 -32.40 16.20
C PRO A 187 28.09 -33.48 15.22
N THR A 188 27.82 -34.67 15.73
CA THR A 188 27.33 -35.83 14.97
C THR A 188 25.83 -36.05 15.17
N LYS A 189 25.22 -35.39 16.15
CA LYS A 189 23.79 -35.47 16.47
C LYS A 189 23.21 -34.07 16.71
N PRO A 190 21.96 -33.81 16.28
CA PRO A 190 21.36 -32.49 16.44
C PRO A 190 21.36 -31.94 17.86
N LEU A 191 21.13 -32.79 18.87
CA LEU A 191 21.10 -32.36 20.29
C LEU A 191 22.42 -31.77 20.79
N GLN A 192 23.55 -32.17 20.21
CA GLN A 192 24.87 -31.63 20.57
C GLN A 192 25.01 -30.15 20.19
N LEU A 193 24.23 -29.67 19.23
CA LEU A 193 24.18 -28.27 18.80
C LEU A 193 23.77 -27.33 19.94
N ALA A 194 23.07 -27.83 20.96
CA ALA A 194 22.66 -27.04 22.12
C ALA A 194 23.84 -26.51 22.95
N ALA A 195 24.98 -27.18 22.88
CA ALA A 195 26.20 -26.79 23.63
C ALA A 195 26.99 -25.67 22.93
N TYR A 196 26.73 -25.40 21.68
CA TYR A 196 27.43 -24.34 20.94
C TYR A 196 26.86 -22.97 21.27
N PRO A 197 27.64 -21.89 21.10
CA PRO A 197 27.07 -20.53 21.13
C PRO A 197 26.13 -20.32 19.92
N TRP A 198 24.97 -19.75 20.16
CA TRP A 198 23.97 -19.45 19.13
C TRP A 198 23.76 -17.96 19.00
N ILE A 199 23.50 -17.53 17.76
CA ILE A 199 22.99 -16.21 17.44
C ILE A 199 21.50 -16.35 17.19
N ALA A 200 20.68 -15.64 17.96
CA ALA A 200 19.23 -15.67 17.87
C ALA A 200 18.67 -14.32 17.40
N LEU A 201 17.53 -14.38 16.75
CA LEU A 201 16.72 -13.19 16.45
C LEU A 201 15.72 -12.99 17.59
N HIS A 202 15.53 -11.75 18.05
CA HIS A 202 14.60 -11.43 19.14
C HIS A 202 13.17 -11.91 18.85
N MET A 203 12.73 -11.82 17.58
CA MET A 203 11.39 -12.20 17.16
C MET A 203 11.18 -13.72 17.01
N LEU A 204 12.21 -14.54 17.16
CA LEU A 204 12.12 -15.99 16.99
C LEU A 204 12.42 -16.73 18.30
N PRO A 205 11.76 -17.89 18.54
CA PRO A 205 12.08 -18.71 19.71
C PRO A 205 13.50 -19.26 19.65
N GLN A 206 14.11 -19.46 20.81
CA GLN A 206 15.44 -20.08 20.95
C GLN A 206 15.33 -21.61 20.82
N GLN A 207 14.75 -22.03 19.73
CA GLN A 207 14.52 -23.41 19.37
C GLN A 207 14.66 -23.58 17.87
N ARG A 208 15.22 -24.70 17.43
CA ARG A 208 15.24 -25.10 16.01
C ARG A 208 14.78 -26.53 15.88
N VAL A 209 13.97 -26.77 14.87
CA VAL A 209 13.52 -28.11 14.50
C VAL A 209 14.31 -28.56 13.29
N PHE A 210 15.05 -29.63 13.44
CA PHE A 210 15.77 -30.30 12.35
C PHE A 210 14.99 -31.54 11.93
N GLN A 211 14.98 -31.81 10.64
CA GLN A 211 14.32 -32.98 10.07
C GLN A 211 15.36 -33.84 9.38
N HIS A 212 15.45 -35.10 9.77
CA HIS A 212 16.35 -36.02 9.13
C HIS A 212 15.89 -36.31 7.68
N THR A 213 16.83 -36.21 6.75
CA THR A 213 16.50 -36.24 5.31
C THR A 213 15.85 -37.56 4.87
N SER A 214 16.30 -38.70 5.39
CA SER A 214 15.84 -40.03 4.99
C SER A 214 14.67 -40.53 5.85
N SER A 215 14.77 -40.44 7.18
CA SER A 215 13.77 -41.00 8.10
C SER A 215 12.59 -40.05 8.36
N GLN A 216 12.70 -38.79 7.95
CA GLN A 216 11.70 -37.73 8.22
C GLN A 216 11.50 -37.48 9.73
N GLU A 217 12.33 -38.06 10.58
CA GLU A 217 12.29 -37.83 12.02
C GLU A 217 12.64 -36.37 12.34
N ARG A 218 11.89 -35.78 13.26
CA ARG A 218 12.08 -34.40 13.68
C ARG A 218 12.69 -34.33 15.06
N VAL A 219 13.78 -33.58 15.19
CA VAL A 219 14.48 -33.33 16.45
C VAL A 219 14.43 -31.84 16.76
N SER A 220 13.91 -31.51 17.93
CA SER A 220 13.87 -30.13 18.43
C SER A 220 15.08 -29.87 19.30
N VAL A 221 15.85 -28.84 18.96
CA VAL A 221 17.00 -28.38 19.71
C VAL A 221 16.67 -27.05 20.35
N ASN A 222 16.60 -27.05 21.68
CA ASN A 222 16.51 -25.83 22.48
C ASN A 222 17.93 -25.36 22.81
N PHE A 223 18.18 -24.07 22.72
CA PHE A 223 19.48 -23.49 23.00
C PHE A 223 19.34 -22.18 23.77
N LYS A 224 20.39 -21.78 24.44
CA LYS A 224 20.53 -20.44 25.01
C LYS A 224 21.35 -19.60 24.05
N ALA A 225 20.81 -18.51 23.57
CA ALA A 225 21.55 -17.63 22.68
C ALA A 225 22.69 -16.93 23.42
N ALA A 226 23.89 -16.98 22.85
CA ALA A 226 25.03 -16.19 23.30
C ALA A 226 24.87 -14.71 22.86
N LEU A 227 24.26 -14.50 21.69
CA LEU A 227 23.96 -13.17 21.14
C LEU A 227 22.53 -13.14 20.65
N GLN A 228 21.84 -12.02 20.87
CA GLN A 228 20.52 -11.74 20.34
C GLN A 228 20.54 -10.43 19.57
N VAL A 229 19.93 -10.44 18.40
CA VAL A 229 19.81 -9.27 17.53
C VAL A 229 18.39 -9.20 16.96
N ASP A 230 18.01 -8.06 16.48
CA ASP A 230 16.71 -7.76 15.85
C ASP A 230 16.76 -7.81 14.31
N ASN A 231 17.96 -7.94 13.75
CA ASN A 231 18.19 -7.84 12.30
C ASN A 231 18.86 -9.10 11.76
N VAL A 232 18.27 -9.66 10.68
CA VAL A 232 18.75 -10.90 10.02
C VAL A 232 20.14 -10.73 9.42
N SER A 233 20.43 -9.57 8.82
CA SER A 233 21.74 -9.28 8.22
C SER A 233 22.84 -9.17 9.29
N ALA A 234 22.53 -8.54 10.42
CA ALA A 234 23.44 -8.48 11.56
C ALA A 234 23.75 -9.89 12.10
N ALA A 235 22.71 -10.72 12.32
CA ALA A 235 22.90 -12.11 12.74
C ALA A 235 23.82 -12.89 11.80
N TYR A 236 23.65 -12.71 10.50
CA TYR A 236 24.48 -13.36 9.49
C TYR A 236 25.95 -12.90 9.54
N GLN A 237 26.21 -11.60 9.66
CA GLN A 237 27.59 -11.10 9.79
C GLN A 237 28.28 -11.59 11.05
N LEU A 238 27.56 -11.65 12.17
CA LEU A 238 28.10 -12.21 13.43
C LEU A 238 28.45 -13.70 13.29
N ALA A 239 27.63 -14.47 12.55
CA ALA A 239 27.93 -15.87 12.25
C ALA A 239 29.20 -16.03 11.39
N ARG A 240 29.35 -15.18 10.34
CA ARG A 240 30.58 -15.12 9.53
C ARG A 240 31.81 -14.75 10.34
N SER A 241 31.64 -13.98 11.39
CA SER A 241 32.76 -13.65 12.33
C SER A 241 33.06 -14.76 13.35
N GLY A 242 32.38 -15.90 13.27
CA GLY A 242 32.66 -17.05 14.17
C GLY A 242 32.06 -16.94 15.57
N LEU A 243 31.08 -16.03 15.78
CA LEU A 243 30.54 -15.76 17.12
C LEU A 243 29.40 -16.71 17.54
N GLY A 244 28.96 -17.61 16.63
CA GLY A 244 27.92 -18.58 16.95
C GLY A 244 27.30 -19.25 15.75
N LEU A 245 26.49 -20.27 16.03
CA LEU A 245 25.66 -20.96 15.05
C LEU A 245 24.49 -20.05 14.65
N TYR A 246 24.12 -20.09 13.38
CA TYR A 246 22.98 -19.35 12.87
C TYR A 246 22.25 -20.13 11.76
N THR A 247 20.96 -19.85 11.56
CA THR A 247 20.14 -20.49 10.52
C THR A 247 19.59 -19.46 9.51
N PRO A 248 20.42 -18.89 8.64
CA PRO A 248 19.98 -17.97 7.59
C PRO A 248 19.20 -18.69 6.47
N PRO A 249 18.45 -17.99 5.65
CA PRO A 249 18.02 -18.50 4.35
C PRO A 249 19.23 -18.91 3.49
N ARG A 250 19.11 -20.04 2.77
CA ARG A 250 20.21 -20.62 1.97
C ARG A 250 20.81 -19.62 0.98
N PHE A 251 19.94 -18.88 0.22
CA PHE A 251 20.42 -17.92 -0.79
C PHE A 251 21.34 -16.83 -0.22
N MET A 252 21.21 -16.53 1.07
CA MET A 252 22.00 -15.49 1.74
C MET A 252 23.43 -15.95 2.03
N CYS A 253 23.62 -17.24 2.25
CA CYS A 253 24.91 -17.79 2.66
C CYS A 253 25.61 -18.63 1.56
N GLU A 254 24.97 -18.87 0.42
CA GLU A 254 25.57 -19.60 -0.71
C GLU A 254 26.96 -19.10 -1.10
N PRO A 255 27.21 -17.78 -1.26
CA PRO A 255 28.54 -17.31 -1.60
C PRO A 255 29.60 -17.65 -0.54
N ALA A 256 29.28 -17.51 0.75
CA ALA A 256 30.19 -17.80 1.85
C ALA A 256 30.42 -19.32 2.01
N LEU A 257 29.41 -20.14 1.75
CA LEU A 257 29.55 -21.61 1.71
C LEU A 257 30.44 -22.04 0.54
N ALA A 258 30.26 -21.48 -0.65
CA ALA A 258 31.08 -21.79 -1.82
C ALA A 258 32.54 -21.39 -1.65
N GLN A 259 32.83 -20.35 -0.87
CA GLN A 259 34.20 -19.87 -0.57
C GLN A 259 34.83 -20.55 0.65
N GLY A 260 34.07 -21.39 1.35
CA GLY A 260 34.54 -22.04 2.59
C GLY A 260 34.62 -21.10 3.79
N GLU A 261 34.10 -19.88 3.71
CA GLU A 261 34.00 -18.96 4.86
C GLU A 261 33.03 -19.49 5.92
N LEU A 262 32.00 -20.18 5.47
CA LEU A 262 31.02 -20.86 6.31
C LEU A 262 30.94 -22.35 5.93
N VAL A 263 30.60 -23.17 6.92
CA VAL A 263 30.30 -24.58 6.74
C VAL A 263 28.83 -24.83 7.07
N ALA A 264 28.15 -25.61 6.24
CA ALA A 264 26.83 -26.13 6.55
C ALA A 264 26.94 -27.37 7.45
N LEU A 265 26.08 -27.43 8.47
CA LEU A 265 26.00 -28.52 9.43
C LEU A 265 24.74 -29.37 9.22
#